data_d8ca8cbc04b5d444c9bfd82f51af8f64
#
_entry.id   d8ca8cbc04b5d444c9bfd82f51af8f64
#
_cell.length_a   1.000
_cell.length_b   1.000
_cell.length_c   1.000
_cell.angle_alpha   90.00
_cell.angle_beta   90.00
_cell.angle_gamma   90.00
#
_symmetry.space_group_name_H-M   'P 1'
#
loop_
_entity.id
_entity.type
_entity.pdbx_description
1 polymer ?
#
loop_
_entity_poly.entity_id
_entity_poly.type
_entity_poly.pdbx_seq_one_letter_code
_entity_poly.pdbx_strand_id
1 'polypeptide(L)'
;IKVVSVLSMLLLLMMVVPVGYSGVTNVSAGGYCDWIQYVADVTIPDGLPVDPGIALMKTWRLKNIGTCWWTKDYKLVFVGGAQMGGVSAVNLPKGGIAPGQTIDLTIGLTAPLIPGSYIGYWGLQNAAGGLFGIGPTASKPFFVEIEVRSKAAPVFDFVANAPNTVWGTEATGQRTFPGVYGDPDGFVLAVEHPVLENGIQSNSPGILMVPPVEYNEHIYGHFPAYEVKAGDRFQALIGCEYGARNCEVTFVLQYQNPEGGGTRTFWSKVKSYKNSFTKVNLSLNPLAGQKIAFVFLIRPNGTSTGDNAMWVNPVIVNSLLPAPAVPTITPQPVVTAVPTISTLPP
;
A
#
# COMPACT_ATOMS: atom_id res chain seq x y z
N ILE A 1 62.17 -78.78 -37.76
CA ILE A 1 62.78 -77.69 -38.45
C ILE A 1 62.23 -76.42 -37.77
N LYS A 2 62.93 -75.89 -36.76
CA LYS A 2 62.49 -74.75 -35.95
C LYS A 2 63.63 -73.73 -35.94
N VAL A 3 63.31 -72.52 -36.34
CA VAL A 3 64.20 -71.36 -36.23
C VAL A 3 63.81 -70.61 -34.94
N VAL A 4 64.80 -70.44 -34.08
CA VAL A 4 64.65 -69.66 -32.85
C VAL A 4 65.20 -68.25 -33.10
N SER A 5 64.42 -67.23 -32.96
CA SER A 5 64.83 -65.83 -33.05
C SER A 5 65.03 -65.29 -31.65
N VAL A 6 66.19 -64.82 -31.34
CA VAL A 6 66.55 -64.18 -30.06
C VAL A 6 66.25 -62.70 -30.19
N LEU A 7 65.29 -62.16 -29.38
CA LEU A 7 65.01 -60.74 -29.34
C LEU A 7 65.67 -60.13 -28.10
N SER A 8 66.57 -59.22 -28.32
CA SER A 8 67.35 -58.48 -27.33
C SER A 8 66.49 -57.53 -26.60
N MET A 9 66.37 -57.68 -25.32
CA MET A 9 65.52 -56.78 -24.40
C MET A 9 66.42 -55.66 -23.89
N LEU A 10 66.22 -54.47 -24.47
CA LEU A 10 66.87 -53.24 -24.03
C LEU A 10 66.14 -52.72 -22.78
N LEU A 11 66.78 -52.77 -21.63
CA LEU A 11 66.24 -52.27 -20.37
C LEU A 11 66.39 -50.74 -20.32
N LEU A 12 65.32 -50.00 -20.54
CA LEU A 12 65.30 -48.55 -20.42
C LEU A 12 65.04 -48.21 -18.93
N LEU A 13 66.05 -47.74 -18.24
CA LEU A 13 65.96 -47.28 -16.84
C LEU A 13 65.29 -45.89 -16.84
N MET A 14 63.99 -45.85 -16.59
CA MET A 14 63.33 -44.59 -16.37
C MET A 14 63.64 -44.07 -14.95
N MET A 15 64.42 -42.99 -14.89
CA MET A 15 64.55 -42.20 -13.66
C MET A 15 63.19 -41.50 -13.34
N VAL A 16 62.49 -41.96 -12.34
CA VAL A 16 61.34 -41.26 -11.76
C VAL A 16 61.89 -40.11 -10.93
N VAL A 17 61.81 -38.91 -11.48
CA VAL A 17 61.96 -37.65 -10.68
C VAL A 17 60.74 -37.47 -9.79
N PRO A 18 60.86 -37.39 -8.46
CA PRO A 18 59.73 -37.06 -7.63
C PRO A 18 59.31 -35.61 -7.90
N VAL A 19 58.18 -35.42 -8.56
CA VAL A 19 57.50 -34.14 -8.64
C VAL A 19 57.06 -33.83 -7.22
N GLY A 20 57.78 -32.89 -6.58
CA GLY A 20 57.37 -32.37 -5.28
C GLY A 20 55.98 -31.80 -5.42
N TYR A 21 55.00 -32.43 -4.77
CA TYR A 21 53.69 -31.84 -4.53
C TYR A 21 53.93 -30.64 -3.60
N SER A 22 53.98 -29.45 -4.23
CA SER A 22 53.86 -28.19 -3.50
C SER A 22 52.57 -28.25 -2.71
N GLY A 23 52.67 -28.12 -1.42
CA GLY A 23 51.57 -28.23 -0.51
C GLY A 23 50.37 -27.39 -0.96
N VAL A 24 49.22 -28.03 -1.04
CA VAL A 24 47.96 -27.36 -1.11
C VAL A 24 47.90 -26.53 0.18
N THR A 25 48.23 -25.25 0.08
CA THR A 25 47.91 -24.32 1.14
C THR A 25 46.40 -24.39 1.28
N ASN A 26 45.94 -24.97 2.35
CA ASN A 26 44.57 -24.82 2.79
C ASN A 26 44.33 -23.30 2.92
N VAL A 27 43.75 -22.71 1.88
CA VAL A 27 43.16 -21.40 1.99
C VAL A 27 42.08 -21.59 3.03
N SER A 28 42.42 -21.30 4.27
CA SER A 28 41.42 -21.11 5.31
C SER A 28 40.43 -20.15 4.70
N ALA A 29 39.17 -20.55 4.54
CA ALA A 29 38.10 -19.67 4.16
C ALA A 29 38.00 -18.65 5.27
N GLY A 30 38.80 -17.58 5.18
CA GLY A 30 38.76 -16.44 6.08
C GLY A 30 37.35 -15.90 5.94
N GLY A 31 36.50 -16.15 6.93
CA GLY A 31 35.14 -15.64 6.95
C GLY A 31 35.20 -14.13 6.79
N TYR A 32 34.26 -13.56 6.06
CA TYR A 32 34.12 -12.10 5.97
C TYR A 32 33.94 -11.51 7.36
N CYS A 33 34.53 -10.33 7.61
CA CYS A 33 34.32 -9.58 8.84
C CYS A 33 32.81 -9.28 9.04
N ASP A 34 32.18 -8.79 7.98
CA ASP A 34 30.77 -8.43 7.92
C ASP A 34 30.04 -9.41 6.99
N TRP A 35 29.18 -10.25 7.57
CA TRP A 35 28.43 -11.24 6.79
C TRP A 35 27.09 -11.56 7.45
N ILE A 36 26.01 -11.52 6.67
CA ILE A 36 24.66 -11.80 7.09
C ILE A 36 24.22 -13.18 6.62
N GLN A 37 23.59 -13.94 7.50
CA GLN A 37 22.70 -15.01 7.14
C GLN A 37 21.26 -14.52 7.29
N TYR A 38 20.47 -14.56 6.21
CA TYR A 38 19.02 -14.40 6.28
C TYR A 38 18.43 -15.63 6.98
N VAL A 39 17.57 -15.39 7.98
CA VAL A 39 16.91 -16.46 8.76
C VAL A 39 15.46 -16.57 8.38
N ALA A 40 14.70 -15.47 8.45
CA ALA A 40 13.28 -15.47 8.14
C ALA A 40 12.71 -14.05 7.96
N ASP A 41 11.57 -13.97 7.28
CA ASP A 41 10.61 -12.90 7.40
C ASP A 41 9.78 -13.14 8.67
N VAL A 42 9.94 -12.28 9.68
CA VAL A 42 9.13 -12.34 10.90
C VAL A 42 7.74 -11.80 10.63
N THR A 43 7.68 -10.74 9.78
CA THR A 43 6.43 -10.16 9.29
C THR A 43 6.52 -10.01 7.78
N ILE A 44 5.38 -9.88 7.10
CA ILE A 44 5.28 -9.65 5.66
C ILE A 44 6.07 -10.70 4.87
N PRO A 45 5.54 -11.91 4.69
CA PRO A 45 6.12 -12.90 3.78
C PRO A 45 6.13 -12.35 2.34
N ASP A 46 7.07 -12.84 1.53
CA ASP A 46 7.23 -12.41 0.15
C ASP A 46 5.94 -12.54 -0.65
N GLY A 47 5.62 -11.51 -1.44
CA GLY A 47 4.42 -11.44 -2.27
C GLY A 47 3.12 -11.27 -1.47
N LEU A 48 3.17 -10.84 -0.19
CA LEU A 48 1.96 -10.61 0.61
C LEU A 48 1.02 -9.64 -0.11
N PRO A 49 -0.24 -10.07 -0.39
CA PRO A 49 -1.22 -9.18 -0.98
C PRO A 49 -1.73 -8.15 0.05
N VAL A 50 -1.60 -6.87 -0.30
CA VAL A 50 -1.95 -5.73 0.56
C VAL A 50 -2.84 -4.73 -0.16
N ASP A 51 -3.61 -3.95 0.59
CA ASP A 51 -4.40 -2.86 0.02
C ASP A 51 -3.52 -1.62 -0.23
N PRO A 52 -3.83 -0.79 -1.26
CA PRO A 52 -3.10 0.44 -1.54
C PRO A 52 -3.05 1.39 -0.34
N GLY A 53 -1.92 2.03 -0.11
CA GLY A 53 -1.75 3.09 0.88
C GLY A 53 -1.72 2.64 2.34
N ILE A 54 -1.76 1.34 2.65
CA ILE A 54 -1.71 0.89 4.04
C ILE A 54 -0.28 0.99 4.61
N ALA A 55 -0.20 1.31 5.90
CA ALA A 55 1.06 1.26 6.64
C ALA A 55 1.41 -0.20 7.00
N LEU A 56 2.67 -0.55 6.86
CA LEU A 56 3.20 -1.90 7.05
C LEU A 56 4.44 -1.83 7.96
N MET A 57 4.64 -2.88 8.76
CA MET A 57 5.86 -3.05 9.55
C MET A 57 6.59 -4.31 9.07
N LYS A 58 7.69 -4.15 8.34
CA LYS A 58 8.54 -5.26 7.91
C LYS A 58 9.61 -5.54 8.95
N THR A 59 9.69 -6.79 9.34
CA THR A 59 10.71 -7.31 10.27
C THR A 59 11.41 -8.50 9.63
N TRP A 60 12.72 -8.40 9.49
CA TRP A 60 13.59 -9.51 9.10
C TRP A 60 14.33 -10.05 10.32
N ARG A 61 14.48 -11.37 10.39
CA ARG A 61 15.39 -12.04 11.30
C ARG A 61 16.71 -12.35 10.60
N LEU A 62 17.79 -11.77 11.08
CA LEU A 62 19.10 -11.85 10.50
C LEU A 62 20.07 -12.41 11.54
N LYS A 63 21.06 -13.20 11.10
CA LYS A 63 22.14 -13.73 11.96
C LYS A 63 23.49 -13.19 11.50
N ASN A 64 24.30 -12.75 12.44
CA ASN A 64 25.68 -12.40 12.18
C ASN A 64 26.52 -13.67 12.04
N ILE A 65 26.94 -14.01 10.82
CA ILE A 65 27.82 -15.13 10.54
C ILE A 65 29.23 -14.68 10.14
N GLY A 66 29.50 -13.38 10.27
CA GLY A 66 30.81 -12.78 10.12
C GLY A 66 31.70 -12.97 11.35
N THR A 67 32.91 -12.42 11.32
CA THR A 67 33.86 -12.47 12.44
C THR A 67 33.88 -11.19 13.25
N CYS A 68 33.22 -10.11 12.78
CA CYS A 68 33.14 -8.81 13.44
C CYS A 68 31.81 -8.59 14.16
N TRP A 69 31.86 -7.79 15.24
CA TRP A 69 30.67 -7.33 15.93
C TRP A 69 29.98 -6.23 15.11
N TRP A 70 28.66 -6.31 14.93
CA TRP A 70 27.89 -5.20 14.41
C TRP A 70 27.53 -4.26 15.57
N THR A 71 28.11 -3.08 15.58
CA THR A 71 27.93 -2.10 16.65
C THR A 71 26.74 -1.18 16.39
N LYS A 72 26.43 -0.27 17.33
CA LYS A 72 25.41 0.79 17.16
C LYS A 72 25.66 1.74 15.98
N ASP A 73 26.87 1.75 15.44
CA ASP A 73 27.28 2.59 14.31
C ASP A 73 27.03 1.92 12.96
N TYR A 74 26.61 0.66 12.98
CA TYR A 74 26.09 -0.05 11.81
C TYR A 74 24.66 0.37 11.53
N LYS A 75 24.24 0.30 10.27
CA LYS A 75 22.92 0.72 9.83
C LYS A 75 22.28 -0.32 8.93
N LEU A 76 20.98 -0.50 9.09
CA LEU A 76 20.12 -1.07 8.05
C LEU A 76 19.87 0.03 7.03
N VAL A 77 20.17 -0.20 5.74
CA VAL A 77 20.08 0.80 4.68
C VAL A 77 19.29 0.30 3.49
N PHE A 78 18.54 1.21 2.87
CA PHE A 78 17.90 0.96 1.58
C PHE A 78 18.95 0.97 0.47
N VAL A 79 18.93 -0.07 -0.38
CA VAL A 79 19.93 -0.28 -1.44
C VAL A 79 19.35 -0.02 -2.83
N GLY A 80 18.03 -0.28 -3.02
CA GLY A 80 17.41 -0.07 -4.33
C GLY A 80 16.01 -0.68 -4.44
N GLY A 81 15.39 -0.52 -5.60
CA GLY A 81 14.02 -0.96 -5.85
C GLY A 81 12.97 0.02 -5.34
N ALA A 82 11.83 -0.49 -4.87
CA ALA A 82 10.75 0.31 -4.32
C ALA A 82 10.98 0.58 -2.82
N GLN A 83 11.22 1.84 -2.44
CA GLN A 83 11.45 2.22 -1.05
C GLN A 83 10.16 2.20 -0.20
N MET A 84 9.00 2.32 -0.84
CA MET A 84 7.67 2.19 -0.19
C MET A 84 7.51 3.11 1.03
N GLY A 85 7.92 4.38 0.92
CA GLY A 85 7.84 5.36 2.01
C GLY A 85 8.74 5.05 3.22
N GLY A 86 9.57 3.99 3.15
CA GLY A 86 10.50 3.64 4.21
C GLY A 86 11.63 4.64 4.36
N VAL A 87 12.24 4.68 5.52
CA VAL A 87 13.43 5.51 5.80
C VAL A 87 14.63 4.98 5.03
N SER A 88 15.56 5.86 4.61
CA SER A 88 16.74 5.44 3.87
C SER A 88 17.76 4.67 4.71
N ALA A 89 17.79 4.89 6.02
CA ALA A 89 18.69 4.21 6.95
C ALA A 89 18.14 4.20 8.38
N VAL A 90 18.43 3.12 9.12
CA VAL A 90 18.14 2.96 10.55
C VAL A 90 19.38 2.41 11.26
N ASN A 91 19.81 3.05 12.35
CA ASN A 91 20.91 2.54 13.15
C ASN A 91 20.53 1.21 13.84
N LEU A 92 21.48 0.33 14.00
CA LEU A 92 21.29 -0.86 14.80
C LEU A 92 21.09 -0.52 16.30
N PRO A 93 20.40 -1.37 17.07
CA PRO A 93 20.16 -1.10 18.48
C PRO A 93 21.48 -1.06 19.29
N LYS A 94 21.44 -0.35 20.42
CA LYS A 94 22.55 -0.32 21.38
C LYS A 94 22.81 -1.72 21.93
N GLY A 95 24.08 -2.07 22.12
CA GLY A 95 24.50 -3.36 22.65
C GLY A 95 25.30 -4.22 21.69
N GLY A 96 25.18 -3.96 20.40
CA GLY A 96 25.90 -4.70 19.36
C GLY A 96 25.39 -6.14 19.17
N ILE A 97 25.75 -6.75 18.05
CA ILE A 97 25.38 -8.12 17.67
C ILE A 97 26.68 -8.90 17.42
N ALA A 98 27.01 -9.80 18.36
CA ALA A 98 28.21 -10.62 18.27
C ALA A 98 28.13 -11.63 17.11
N PRO A 99 29.27 -12.12 16.62
CA PRO A 99 29.31 -13.29 15.77
C PRO A 99 28.47 -14.46 16.33
N GLY A 100 27.64 -15.05 15.49
CA GLY A 100 26.71 -16.12 15.86
C GLY A 100 25.36 -15.67 16.41
N GLN A 101 25.18 -14.42 16.81
CA GLN A 101 23.92 -13.89 17.34
C GLN A 101 22.92 -13.53 16.23
N THR A 102 21.65 -13.57 16.61
CA THR A 102 20.51 -13.23 15.76
C THR A 102 19.87 -11.93 16.21
N ILE A 103 19.37 -11.13 15.28
CA ILE A 103 18.64 -9.89 15.53
C ILE A 103 17.40 -9.80 14.64
N ASP A 104 16.35 -9.20 15.18
CA ASP A 104 15.16 -8.79 14.42
C ASP A 104 15.26 -7.29 14.12
N LEU A 105 15.28 -6.94 12.82
CA LEU A 105 15.33 -5.56 12.34
C LEU A 105 14.01 -5.18 11.71
N THR A 106 13.42 -4.08 12.15
CA THR A 106 12.09 -3.62 11.74
C THR A 106 12.16 -2.24 11.10
N ILE A 107 11.39 -2.07 10.01
CA ILE A 107 11.15 -0.78 9.37
C ILE A 107 9.66 -0.57 9.11
N GLY A 108 9.24 0.70 9.14
CA GLY A 108 7.93 1.11 8.66
C GLY A 108 7.94 1.34 7.15
N LEU A 109 6.92 0.85 6.47
CA LEU A 109 6.69 1.02 5.04
C LEU A 109 5.27 1.51 4.80
N THR A 110 5.00 2.05 3.61
CA THR A 110 3.66 2.38 3.14
C THR A 110 3.47 1.75 1.77
N ALA A 111 2.44 0.93 1.61
CA ALA A 111 2.13 0.33 0.32
C ALA A 111 1.85 1.42 -0.72
N PRO A 112 2.41 1.35 -1.93
CA PRO A 112 2.08 2.25 -3.02
C PRO A 112 0.58 2.30 -3.32
N LEU A 113 0.11 3.42 -3.91
CA LEU A 113 -1.30 3.56 -4.28
C LEU A 113 -1.65 2.84 -5.58
N ILE A 114 -0.66 2.64 -6.45
CA ILE A 114 -0.83 1.97 -7.74
C ILE A 114 -0.72 0.46 -7.53
N PRO A 115 -1.68 -0.35 -8.04
CA PRO A 115 -1.58 -1.80 -7.99
C PRO A 115 -0.35 -2.33 -8.72
N GLY A 116 0.20 -3.43 -8.22
CA GLY A 116 1.37 -4.06 -8.81
C GLY A 116 2.28 -4.72 -7.77
N SER A 117 3.30 -5.44 -8.24
CA SER A 117 4.35 -6.01 -7.41
C SER A 117 5.44 -4.98 -7.11
N TYR A 118 5.83 -4.88 -5.84
CA TYR A 118 6.84 -3.93 -5.38
C TYR A 118 7.88 -4.66 -4.55
N ILE A 119 9.15 -4.53 -4.97
CA ILE A 119 10.29 -5.13 -4.30
C ILE A 119 11.24 -4.02 -3.86
N GLY A 120 11.53 -3.96 -2.55
CA GLY A 120 12.55 -3.08 -1.98
C GLY A 120 13.74 -3.88 -1.47
N TYR A 121 14.95 -3.46 -1.81
CA TYR A 121 16.20 -4.12 -1.43
C TYR A 121 16.88 -3.40 -0.29
N TRP A 122 17.35 -4.18 0.69
CA TRP A 122 17.96 -3.68 1.91
C TRP A 122 19.27 -4.42 2.20
N GLY A 123 20.20 -3.74 2.86
CA GLY A 123 21.47 -4.29 3.29
C GLY A 123 21.90 -3.69 4.61
N LEU A 124 23.02 -4.14 5.13
CA LEU A 124 23.68 -3.48 6.25
C LEU A 124 24.87 -2.66 5.75
N GLN A 125 25.14 -1.57 6.45
CA GLN A 125 26.31 -0.73 6.27
C GLN A 125 27.12 -0.72 7.57
N ASN A 126 28.41 -0.99 7.51
CA ASN A 126 29.29 -0.95 8.67
C ASN A 126 29.69 0.49 9.05
N ALA A 127 30.40 0.65 10.16
CA ALA A 127 30.82 1.95 10.66
C ALA A 127 31.73 2.74 9.71
N ALA A 128 32.44 2.06 8.79
CA ALA A 128 33.29 2.68 7.78
C ALA A 128 32.53 3.04 6.49
N GLY A 129 31.21 2.76 6.43
CA GLY A 129 30.37 3.03 5.26
C GLY A 129 30.33 1.88 4.24
N GLY A 130 30.99 0.76 4.50
CA GLY A 130 30.99 -0.42 3.62
C GLY A 130 29.64 -1.14 3.66
N LEU A 131 29.04 -1.38 2.49
CA LEU A 131 27.80 -2.15 2.36
C LEU A 131 28.11 -3.65 2.40
N PHE A 132 27.28 -4.40 3.09
CA PHE A 132 27.35 -5.86 3.12
C PHE A 132 25.96 -6.49 3.22
N GLY A 133 25.87 -7.79 2.94
CA GLY A 133 24.60 -8.49 2.83
C GLY A 133 24.71 -9.99 3.01
N ILE A 134 23.82 -10.70 2.35
CA ILE A 134 23.69 -12.16 2.36
C ILE A 134 24.46 -12.82 1.22
N GLY A 135 24.46 -14.16 1.20
CA GLY A 135 25.04 -14.98 0.13
C GLY A 135 26.54 -15.22 0.30
N PRO A 136 27.16 -16.03 -0.59
CA PRO A 136 28.54 -16.49 -0.44
C PRO A 136 29.58 -15.39 -0.45
N THR A 137 29.28 -14.25 -1.07
CA THR A 137 30.16 -13.09 -1.19
C THR A 137 29.83 -11.98 -0.21
N ALA A 138 28.90 -12.21 0.74
CA ALA A 138 28.42 -11.22 1.72
C ALA A 138 27.93 -9.89 1.10
N SER A 139 27.55 -9.89 -0.18
CA SER A 139 27.23 -8.65 -0.91
C SER A 139 25.80 -8.56 -1.44
N LYS A 140 25.02 -9.66 -1.38
CA LYS A 140 23.65 -9.64 -1.89
C LYS A 140 22.73 -8.95 -0.88
N PRO A 141 21.86 -7.99 -1.31
CA PRO A 141 20.83 -7.46 -0.45
C PRO A 141 19.78 -8.52 -0.13
N PHE A 142 19.10 -8.37 1.01
CA PHE A 142 17.82 -9.01 1.28
C PHE A 142 16.68 -8.06 0.89
N PHE A 143 15.45 -8.53 0.87
CA PHE A 143 14.37 -7.73 0.29
C PHE A 143 13.05 -7.88 1.07
N VAL A 144 12.10 -7.03 0.73
CA VAL A 144 10.68 -7.15 1.01
C VAL A 144 9.94 -7.09 -0.31
N GLU A 145 9.01 -8.01 -0.52
CA GLU A 145 8.13 -8.03 -1.67
C GLU A 145 6.68 -8.00 -1.21
N ILE A 146 5.89 -7.12 -1.83
CA ILE A 146 4.45 -7.05 -1.63
C ILE A 146 3.73 -7.00 -2.97
N GLU A 147 2.51 -7.53 -3.01
CA GLU A 147 1.57 -7.38 -4.13
C GLU A 147 0.50 -6.37 -3.72
N VAL A 148 0.54 -5.16 -4.28
CA VAL A 148 -0.53 -4.18 -4.06
C VAL A 148 -1.72 -4.55 -4.92
N ARG A 149 -2.84 -4.89 -4.28
CA ARG A 149 -4.06 -5.30 -4.96
C ARG A 149 -4.64 -4.16 -5.78
N SER A 150 -5.20 -4.48 -6.94
CA SER A 150 -6.08 -3.54 -7.62
C SER A 150 -7.32 -3.33 -6.76
N LYS A 151 -7.59 -2.08 -6.40
CA LYS A 151 -8.87 -1.73 -5.81
C LYS A 151 -9.93 -1.94 -6.89
N ALA A 152 -10.98 -2.71 -6.61
CA ALA A 152 -12.08 -2.87 -7.55
C ALA A 152 -12.57 -1.47 -7.97
N ALA A 153 -12.68 -1.24 -9.29
CA ALA A 153 -13.26 0.00 -9.77
C ALA A 153 -14.69 0.14 -9.24
N PRO A 154 -15.12 1.34 -8.83
CA PRO A 154 -16.49 1.54 -8.43
C PRO A 154 -17.43 1.19 -9.58
N VAL A 155 -18.45 0.40 -9.28
CA VAL A 155 -19.57 0.12 -10.21
C VAL A 155 -20.64 1.21 -10.13
N PHE A 156 -20.64 1.98 -9.02
CA PHE A 156 -21.42 3.19 -8.86
C PHE A 156 -20.66 4.18 -7.99
N ASP A 157 -20.45 5.40 -8.49
CA ASP A 157 -19.76 6.48 -7.79
C ASP A 157 -20.78 7.56 -7.44
N PHE A 158 -21.00 7.79 -6.14
CA PHE A 158 -21.98 8.76 -5.67
C PHE A 158 -21.52 10.21 -5.89
N VAL A 159 -20.20 10.50 -5.85
CA VAL A 159 -19.71 11.86 -6.15
C VAL A 159 -19.91 12.18 -7.62
N ALA A 160 -19.59 11.26 -8.52
CA ALA A 160 -19.80 11.44 -9.94
C ALA A 160 -21.31 11.57 -10.32
N ASN A 161 -22.19 10.95 -9.53
CA ASN A 161 -23.65 11.05 -9.70
C ASN A 161 -24.30 12.21 -8.92
N ALA A 162 -23.57 12.96 -8.13
CA ALA A 162 -24.11 14.09 -7.37
C ALA A 162 -24.81 15.18 -8.22
N PRO A 163 -24.33 15.52 -9.44
CA PRO A 163 -25.02 16.43 -10.35
C PRO A 163 -26.38 15.92 -10.84
N ASN A 164 -26.59 14.60 -10.85
CA ASN A 164 -27.84 13.94 -11.29
C ASN A 164 -28.75 13.55 -10.13
N THR A 165 -28.39 13.96 -8.91
CA THR A 165 -29.10 13.66 -7.67
C THR A 165 -30.08 14.75 -7.34
N VAL A 166 -31.28 14.38 -6.87
CA VAL A 166 -32.28 15.34 -6.38
C VAL A 166 -31.97 15.62 -4.93
N TRP A 167 -31.43 16.81 -4.66
CA TRP A 167 -31.11 17.29 -3.31
C TRP A 167 -32.24 18.11 -2.72
N GLY A 168 -32.47 18.01 -1.42
CA GLY A 168 -33.53 18.77 -0.76
C GLY A 168 -33.51 18.65 0.77
N THR A 169 -34.40 19.45 1.35
CA THR A 169 -34.82 19.39 2.78
C THR A 169 -36.36 19.44 2.83
N GLU A 170 -36.96 19.05 3.95
CA GLU A 170 -38.43 19.16 4.07
C GLU A 170 -38.86 20.60 4.24
N ALA A 171 -38.09 21.42 4.97
CA ALA A 171 -38.47 22.82 5.28
C ALA A 171 -38.23 23.77 4.10
N THR A 172 -37.09 23.66 3.41
CA THR A 172 -36.67 24.63 2.40
C THR A 172 -36.81 24.11 0.96
N GLY A 173 -37.29 22.87 0.80
CA GLY A 173 -37.55 22.24 -0.48
C GLY A 173 -36.30 21.80 -1.24
N GLN A 174 -36.38 21.78 -2.58
CA GLN A 174 -35.30 21.34 -3.43
C GLN A 174 -34.10 22.28 -3.39
N ARG A 175 -32.88 21.70 -3.32
CA ARG A 175 -31.62 22.43 -3.28
C ARG A 175 -30.86 22.26 -4.60
N THR A 176 -30.16 23.29 -5.01
CA THR A 176 -29.28 23.24 -6.18
C THR A 176 -27.99 22.48 -5.89
N PHE A 177 -27.40 21.83 -6.90
CA PHE A 177 -26.08 21.24 -6.80
C PHE A 177 -25.18 21.76 -7.96
N PRO A 178 -23.93 22.19 -7.69
CA PRO A 178 -23.42 22.46 -6.34
C PRO A 178 -24.19 23.59 -5.68
N GLY A 179 -24.30 23.53 -4.34
CA GLY A 179 -24.87 24.59 -3.53
C GLY A 179 -23.85 25.71 -3.27
N VAL A 180 -24.25 26.67 -2.43
CA VAL A 180 -23.35 27.76 -1.97
C VAL A 180 -22.93 27.46 -0.54
N TYR A 181 -21.61 27.44 -0.29
CA TYR A 181 -21.07 27.24 1.06
C TYR A 181 -21.61 28.31 2.03
N GLY A 182 -22.15 27.87 3.17
CA GLY A 182 -22.72 28.75 4.19
C GLY A 182 -24.17 29.16 3.94
N ASP A 183 -24.87 28.58 2.93
CA ASP A 183 -26.30 28.79 2.75
C ASP A 183 -27.11 28.33 4.00
N PRO A 184 -27.82 29.22 4.71
CA PRO A 184 -28.54 28.85 5.93
C PRO A 184 -29.69 27.86 5.69
N ASP A 185 -30.22 27.79 4.49
CA ASP A 185 -31.25 26.84 4.06
C ASP A 185 -30.75 25.42 3.83
N GLY A 186 -29.47 25.18 4.11
CA GLY A 186 -28.78 23.91 3.85
C GLY A 186 -28.21 23.81 2.44
N PHE A 187 -27.09 23.12 2.29
CA PHE A 187 -26.39 23.01 1.01
C PHE A 187 -25.64 21.69 0.86
N VAL A 188 -25.31 21.36 -0.39
CA VAL A 188 -24.52 20.18 -0.75
C VAL A 188 -23.41 20.58 -1.72
N LEU A 189 -22.20 20.12 -1.48
CA LEU A 189 -21.03 20.35 -2.34
C LEU A 189 -20.28 19.06 -2.62
N ALA A 190 -19.75 18.93 -3.85
CA ALA A 190 -18.65 18.02 -4.08
C ALA A 190 -17.34 18.69 -3.67
N VAL A 191 -16.50 17.96 -2.95
CA VAL A 191 -15.19 18.42 -2.47
C VAL A 191 -14.14 17.45 -3.02
N GLU A 192 -13.24 17.94 -3.87
CA GLU A 192 -12.22 17.09 -4.52
C GLU A 192 -11.22 16.51 -3.52
N HIS A 193 -10.79 17.34 -2.56
CA HIS A 193 -9.78 16.99 -1.57
C HIS A 193 -10.27 17.38 -0.15
N PRO A 194 -11.26 16.67 0.41
CA PRO A 194 -11.80 17.00 1.72
C PRO A 194 -10.73 16.88 2.80
N VAL A 195 -10.70 17.87 3.69
CA VAL A 195 -9.86 17.81 4.89
C VAL A 195 -10.65 17.13 5.98
N LEU A 196 -10.10 16.07 6.49
CA LEU A 196 -10.72 15.19 7.46
C LEU A 196 -10.61 15.78 8.89
N GLU A 197 -11.40 15.28 9.85
CA GLU A 197 -11.42 15.79 11.25
C GLU A 197 -10.04 15.86 11.91
N ASN A 198 -9.09 14.98 11.53
CA ASN A 198 -7.72 14.95 12.04
C ASN A 198 -6.75 15.91 11.33
N GLY A 199 -7.25 16.76 10.44
CA GLY A 199 -6.47 17.69 9.64
C GLY A 199 -5.76 17.07 8.43
N ILE A 200 -5.98 15.79 8.14
CA ILE A 200 -5.40 15.12 6.97
C ILE A 200 -6.30 15.33 5.76
N GLN A 201 -5.70 15.77 4.65
CA GLN A 201 -6.39 15.89 3.36
C GLN A 201 -6.56 14.52 2.71
N SER A 202 -7.77 14.23 2.22
CA SER A 202 -8.05 13.01 1.47
C SER A 202 -7.66 13.18 0.00
N ASN A 203 -7.08 12.12 -0.60
CA ASN A 203 -6.87 12.04 -2.05
C ASN A 203 -8.11 11.55 -2.83
N SER A 204 -9.19 11.24 -2.11
CA SER A 204 -10.46 10.83 -2.72
C SER A 204 -11.49 11.93 -2.50
N PRO A 205 -12.36 12.20 -3.49
CA PRO A 205 -13.38 13.22 -3.39
C PRO A 205 -14.47 12.84 -2.38
N GLY A 206 -15.25 13.83 -1.97
CA GLY A 206 -16.35 13.64 -1.04
C GLY A 206 -17.56 14.50 -1.35
N ILE A 207 -18.64 14.25 -0.62
CA ILE A 207 -19.87 15.03 -0.64
C ILE A 207 -20.04 15.64 0.75
N LEU A 208 -19.97 16.98 0.82
CA LEU A 208 -20.31 17.76 2.01
C LEU A 208 -21.80 18.01 1.97
N MET A 209 -22.51 17.63 3.05
CA MET A 209 -23.94 17.85 3.24
C MET A 209 -24.14 18.61 4.54
N VAL A 210 -24.75 19.78 4.46
CA VAL A 210 -24.99 20.66 5.61
C VAL A 210 -26.49 20.92 5.73
N PRO A 211 -27.13 20.47 6.81
CA PRO A 211 -28.57 20.70 7.08
C PRO A 211 -28.91 22.18 7.25
N PRO A 212 -30.17 22.57 7.06
CA PRO A 212 -30.62 23.94 7.30
C PRO A 212 -30.46 24.33 8.76
N VAL A 213 -29.95 25.56 9.02
CA VAL A 213 -29.61 26.01 10.37
C VAL A 213 -30.81 26.34 11.21
N GLU A 214 -31.83 26.98 10.63
CA GLU A 214 -32.98 27.51 11.39
C GLU A 214 -34.02 26.46 11.75
N TYR A 215 -34.11 25.38 10.96
CA TYR A 215 -35.23 24.44 11.09
C TYR A 215 -34.86 23.15 11.83
N ASN A 216 -33.61 22.94 12.12
CA ASN A 216 -33.10 21.72 12.77
C ASN A 216 -33.55 20.42 12.06
N GLU A 217 -33.67 20.46 10.74
CA GLU A 217 -34.15 19.40 9.90
C GLU A 217 -33.04 18.71 9.14
N HIS A 218 -33.38 17.59 8.50
CA HIS A 218 -32.43 16.81 7.72
C HIS A 218 -32.29 17.36 6.30
N ILE A 219 -31.11 17.09 5.72
CA ILE A 219 -30.83 17.26 4.30
C ILE A 219 -30.67 15.89 3.65
N TYR A 220 -31.23 15.74 2.44
CA TYR A 220 -31.19 14.46 1.72
C TYR A 220 -30.77 14.61 0.26
N GLY A 221 -30.37 13.47 -0.33
CA GLY A 221 -30.11 13.34 -1.79
C GLY A 221 -30.60 12.01 -2.31
N HIS A 222 -31.55 12.06 -3.27
CA HIS A 222 -32.04 10.91 -4.01
C HIS A 222 -31.19 10.69 -5.26
N PHE A 223 -30.36 9.64 -5.25
CA PHE A 223 -29.48 9.30 -6.37
C PHE A 223 -30.21 8.60 -7.51
N PRO A 224 -29.67 8.62 -8.72
CA PRO A 224 -30.19 7.81 -9.82
C PRO A 224 -30.32 6.34 -9.45
N ALA A 225 -31.35 5.68 -10.00
CA ALA A 225 -31.59 4.27 -9.71
C ALA A 225 -30.42 3.39 -10.19
N TYR A 226 -30.05 2.43 -9.36
CA TYR A 226 -29.01 1.45 -9.60
C TYR A 226 -29.56 0.03 -9.41
N GLU A 227 -29.17 -0.90 -10.30
CA GLU A 227 -29.50 -2.32 -10.15
C GLU A 227 -28.42 -3.01 -9.29
N VAL A 228 -28.77 -3.37 -8.07
CA VAL A 228 -27.86 -4.01 -7.13
C VAL A 228 -27.56 -5.43 -7.56
N LYS A 229 -26.29 -5.81 -7.65
CA LYS A 229 -25.82 -7.14 -8.01
C LYS A 229 -25.28 -7.90 -6.82
N ALA A 230 -25.29 -9.23 -6.92
CA ALA A 230 -24.63 -10.06 -5.90
C ALA A 230 -23.13 -9.67 -5.80
N GLY A 231 -22.64 -9.59 -4.57
CA GLY A 231 -21.26 -9.17 -4.30
C GLY A 231 -21.06 -7.65 -4.18
N ASP A 232 -22.08 -6.84 -4.46
CA ASP A 232 -22.00 -5.38 -4.29
C ASP A 232 -21.82 -5.00 -2.82
N ARG A 233 -20.97 -4.00 -2.61
CA ARG A 233 -20.68 -3.44 -1.28
C ARG A 233 -20.65 -1.91 -1.37
N PHE A 234 -21.40 -1.26 -0.49
CA PHE A 234 -21.29 0.17 -0.28
C PHE A 234 -20.07 0.47 0.59
N GLN A 235 -19.24 1.40 0.17
CA GLN A 235 -18.05 1.84 0.89
C GLN A 235 -18.02 3.36 0.99
N ALA A 236 -17.63 3.89 2.15
CA ALA A 236 -17.37 5.30 2.39
C ALA A 236 -16.50 5.49 3.65
N LEU A 237 -15.92 6.70 3.80
CA LEU A 237 -15.56 7.22 5.12
C LEU A 237 -16.58 8.30 5.48
N ILE A 238 -17.03 8.32 6.74
CA ILE A 238 -17.91 9.36 7.23
C ILE A 238 -17.27 10.11 8.38
N GLY A 239 -17.51 11.41 8.45
CA GLY A 239 -17.01 12.29 9.48
C GLY A 239 -17.58 13.68 9.34
N CYS A 240 -17.16 14.58 10.21
CA CYS A 240 -17.44 16.00 10.07
C CYS A 240 -16.29 16.69 9.29
N GLU A 241 -16.57 17.82 8.66
CA GLU A 241 -15.57 18.67 8.06
C GLU A 241 -14.54 19.14 9.11
N TYR A 242 -13.27 19.29 8.72
CA TYR A 242 -12.23 19.81 9.61
C TYR A 242 -12.62 21.18 10.19
N GLY A 243 -12.54 21.30 11.51
CA GLY A 243 -12.89 22.53 12.21
C GLY A 243 -14.38 22.64 12.63
N ALA A 244 -15.25 21.80 12.13
CA ALA A 244 -16.69 21.76 12.50
C ALA A 244 -16.88 21.09 13.88
N ARG A 245 -16.34 21.69 14.94
CA ARG A 245 -16.24 21.09 16.28
C ARG A 245 -17.58 20.81 16.97
N ASN A 246 -18.63 21.51 16.56
CA ASN A 246 -19.98 21.33 17.08
C ASN A 246 -20.80 20.30 16.29
N CYS A 247 -20.22 19.71 15.24
CA CYS A 247 -20.92 18.76 14.40
C CYS A 247 -21.28 17.49 15.18
N GLU A 248 -22.59 17.23 15.25
CA GLU A 248 -23.15 15.99 15.78
C GLU A 248 -24.35 15.56 14.94
N VAL A 249 -24.18 14.57 14.09
CA VAL A 249 -25.17 14.17 13.10
C VAL A 249 -25.36 12.66 13.06
N THR A 250 -26.52 12.25 12.54
CA THR A 250 -26.75 10.87 12.11
C THR A 250 -26.62 10.78 10.60
N PHE A 251 -25.64 10.04 10.14
CA PHE A 251 -25.53 9.58 8.75
C PHE A 251 -26.52 8.45 8.52
N VAL A 252 -27.33 8.56 7.47
CA VAL A 252 -28.31 7.54 7.11
C VAL A 252 -28.17 7.18 5.64
N LEU A 253 -28.04 5.89 5.35
CA LEU A 253 -28.17 5.32 4.03
C LEU A 253 -29.55 4.69 3.92
N GLN A 254 -30.36 5.22 3.03
CA GLN A 254 -31.69 4.70 2.73
C GLN A 254 -31.76 4.24 1.28
N TYR A 255 -32.81 3.55 0.94
CA TYR A 255 -33.16 3.18 -0.42
C TYR A 255 -34.66 3.29 -0.67
N GLN A 256 -35.02 3.49 -1.92
CA GLN A 256 -36.40 3.57 -2.40
C GLN A 256 -36.53 2.81 -3.73
N ASN A 257 -37.65 2.11 -3.88
CA ASN A 257 -37.98 1.53 -5.18
C ASN A 257 -38.48 2.67 -6.11
N PRO A 258 -37.92 2.87 -7.31
CA PRO A 258 -38.37 3.90 -8.25
C PRO A 258 -39.84 3.74 -8.70
N GLU A 259 -40.37 2.53 -8.67
CA GLU A 259 -41.74 2.21 -9.09
C GLU A 259 -42.80 2.56 -8.03
N GLY A 260 -42.36 2.99 -6.84
CA GLY A 260 -43.23 3.37 -5.74
C GLY A 260 -42.87 2.66 -4.44
N GLY A 261 -43.45 3.16 -3.36
CA GLY A 261 -43.14 2.70 -1.99
C GLY A 261 -42.29 3.72 -1.25
N GLY A 262 -42.44 3.76 0.07
CA GLY A 262 -41.71 4.68 0.93
C GLY A 262 -40.20 4.37 0.98
N THR A 263 -39.43 5.36 1.40
CA THR A 263 -37.99 5.23 1.68
C THR A 263 -37.76 4.31 2.87
N ARG A 264 -36.80 3.40 2.78
CA ARG A 264 -36.42 2.45 3.83
C ARG A 264 -35.00 2.68 4.26
N THR A 265 -34.75 2.70 5.58
CA THR A 265 -33.40 2.79 6.13
C THR A 265 -32.68 1.46 5.96
N PHE A 266 -31.54 1.50 5.30
CA PHE A 266 -30.64 0.36 5.16
C PHE A 266 -29.59 0.35 6.27
N TRP A 267 -29.05 1.53 6.61
CA TRP A 267 -28.03 1.68 7.62
C TRP A 267 -28.04 3.11 8.20
N SER A 268 -27.63 3.27 9.45
CA SER A 268 -27.44 4.56 10.07
C SER A 268 -26.30 4.54 11.10
N LYS A 269 -25.68 5.69 11.33
CA LYS A 269 -24.60 5.88 12.30
C LYS A 269 -24.57 7.30 12.83
N VAL A 270 -24.62 7.44 14.16
CA VAL A 270 -24.36 8.71 14.85
C VAL A 270 -22.86 9.00 14.78
N LYS A 271 -22.52 10.24 14.46
CA LYS A 271 -21.16 10.74 14.38
C LYS A 271 -21.09 12.14 15.00
N SER A 272 -20.18 12.31 15.95
CA SER A 272 -19.76 13.61 16.48
C SER A 272 -18.30 13.87 16.16
N TYR A 273 -17.90 15.14 16.11
CA TYR A 273 -16.52 15.54 15.87
C TYR A 273 -15.58 15.01 16.98
N LYS A 274 -14.70 14.08 16.65
CA LYS A 274 -13.76 13.43 17.60
C LYS A 274 -12.36 13.24 17.03
N ASN A 275 -11.97 14.02 16.03
CA ASN A 275 -10.70 13.88 15.30
C ASN A 275 -10.50 12.49 14.68
N SER A 276 -11.57 11.80 14.32
CA SER A 276 -11.53 10.44 13.77
C SER A 276 -12.66 10.22 12.77
N PHE A 277 -12.38 9.33 11.78
CA PHE A 277 -13.37 8.91 10.78
C PHE A 277 -13.98 7.56 11.14
N THR A 278 -15.17 7.31 10.59
CA THR A 278 -15.78 5.99 10.61
C THR A 278 -15.73 5.40 9.19
N LYS A 279 -15.09 4.24 9.06
CA LYS A 279 -15.11 3.47 7.82
C LYS A 279 -16.44 2.73 7.73
N VAL A 280 -17.15 2.93 6.62
CA VAL A 280 -18.39 2.23 6.27
C VAL A 280 -18.07 1.20 5.19
N ASN A 281 -18.52 -0.05 5.37
CA ASN A 281 -18.35 -1.13 4.40
C ASN A 281 -19.48 -2.15 4.56
N LEU A 282 -20.56 -1.94 3.81
CA LEU A 282 -21.82 -2.66 3.93
C LEU A 282 -22.02 -3.62 2.75
N SER A 283 -22.41 -4.86 3.03
CA SER A 283 -22.86 -5.77 1.98
C SER A 283 -24.25 -5.37 1.51
N LEU A 284 -24.42 -5.21 0.18
CA LEU A 284 -25.70 -4.92 -0.44
C LEU A 284 -26.44 -6.19 -0.89
N ASN A 285 -25.94 -7.39 -0.58
CA ASN A 285 -26.58 -8.66 -0.94
C ASN A 285 -28.06 -8.76 -0.57
N PRO A 286 -28.56 -8.20 0.56
CA PRO A 286 -29.99 -8.20 0.84
C PRO A 286 -30.86 -7.47 -0.19
N LEU A 287 -30.27 -6.62 -1.01
CA LEU A 287 -30.93 -5.85 -2.06
C LEU A 287 -30.62 -6.37 -3.47
N ALA A 288 -29.84 -7.46 -3.59
CA ALA A 288 -29.42 -8.00 -4.89
C ALA A 288 -30.61 -8.34 -5.80
N GLY A 289 -30.51 -7.96 -7.08
CA GLY A 289 -31.56 -8.12 -8.09
C GLY A 289 -32.62 -7.01 -8.08
N GLN A 290 -32.56 -6.07 -7.14
CA GLN A 290 -33.50 -4.93 -7.10
C GLN A 290 -32.89 -3.71 -7.79
N LYS A 291 -33.70 -3.01 -8.57
CA LYS A 291 -33.39 -1.68 -9.08
C LYS A 291 -33.93 -0.66 -8.09
N ILE A 292 -33.03 0.07 -7.43
CA ILE A 292 -33.36 0.99 -6.32
C ILE A 292 -32.64 2.32 -6.49
N ALA A 293 -33.22 3.38 -5.94
CA ALA A 293 -32.54 4.65 -5.74
C ALA A 293 -32.00 4.71 -4.29
N PHE A 294 -30.69 4.89 -4.15
CA PHE A 294 -30.12 5.17 -2.83
C PHE A 294 -30.41 6.60 -2.41
N VAL A 295 -30.60 6.79 -1.10
CA VAL A 295 -30.81 8.11 -0.51
C VAL A 295 -29.79 8.33 0.59
N PHE A 296 -28.99 9.38 0.46
CA PHE A 296 -28.19 9.88 1.56
C PHE A 296 -29.02 10.87 2.36
N LEU A 297 -28.99 10.72 3.68
CA LEU A 297 -29.67 11.64 4.56
C LEU A 297 -28.75 11.97 5.74
N ILE A 298 -28.64 13.26 6.05
CA ILE A 298 -27.96 13.77 7.25
C ILE A 298 -29.00 14.38 8.17
N ARG A 299 -29.07 13.86 9.40
CA ARG A 299 -29.96 14.35 10.43
C ARG A 299 -29.17 14.96 11.58
N PRO A 300 -29.44 16.20 11.98
CA PRO A 300 -28.87 16.77 13.19
C PRO A 300 -29.23 15.95 14.43
N ASN A 301 -28.32 15.86 15.40
CA ASN A 301 -28.60 15.29 16.74
C ASN A 301 -28.59 16.38 17.80
N GLY A 302 -29.32 17.46 17.58
CA GLY A 302 -29.36 18.66 18.40
C GLY A 302 -29.59 19.87 17.51
N THR A 303 -28.79 20.91 17.68
CA THR A 303 -28.83 22.07 16.79
C THR A 303 -28.03 21.77 15.52
N SER A 304 -28.55 22.13 14.35
CA SER A 304 -27.86 21.93 13.05
C SER A 304 -26.72 22.91 12.82
N THR A 305 -26.48 23.86 13.72
CA THR A 305 -25.36 24.81 13.58
C THR A 305 -24.02 24.16 13.65
N GLY A 306 -23.28 24.16 12.53
CA GLY A 306 -21.96 23.55 12.42
C GLY A 306 -21.99 22.06 12.08
N ASP A 307 -23.14 21.52 11.68
CA ASP A 307 -23.33 20.12 11.26
C ASP A 307 -22.83 19.87 9.83
N ASN A 308 -21.55 20.13 9.61
CA ASN A 308 -20.90 19.93 8.32
C ASN A 308 -20.52 18.46 8.15
N ALA A 309 -21.44 17.66 7.62
CA ALA A 309 -21.28 16.22 7.46
C ALA A 309 -20.61 15.85 6.13
N MET A 310 -19.62 14.99 6.17
CA MET A 310 -18.82 14.60 5.01
C MET A 310 -18.90 13.09 4.73
N TRP A 311 -19.36 12.74 3.53
CA TRP A 311 -19.17 11.42 2.95
C TRP A 311 -17.92 11.45 2.06
N VAL A 312 -16.86 10.73 2.40
CA VAL A 312 -15.62 10.67 1.59
C VAL A 312 -15.57 9.35 0.82
N ASN A 313 -15.33 9.45 -0.47
CA ASN A 313 -15.28 8.32 -1.40
C ASN A 313 -16.49 7.37 -1.29
N PRO A 314 -17.73 7.90 -1.29
CA PRO A 314 -18.90 7.04 -1.27
C PRO A 314 -19.04 6.34 -2.63
N VAL A 315 -18.91 5.01 -2.62
CA VAL A 315 -18.93 4.18 -3.85
C VAL A 315 -19.62 2.85 -3.60
N ILE A 316 -20.15 2.22 -4.67
CA ILE A 316 -20.42 0.79 -4.67
C ILE A 316 -19.30 0.11 -5.45
N VAL A 317 -18.74 -0.94 -4.86
CA VAL A 317 -17.76 -1.83 -5.50
C VAL A 317 -18.34 -3.24 -5.54
N ASN A 318 -18.02 -4.02 -6.58
CA ASN A 318 -18.41 -5.41 -6.64
C ASN A 318 -17.20 -6.29 -6.35
N SER A 319 -17.25 -7.03 -5.25
CA SER A 319 -16.14 -7.89 -4.80
C SER A 319 -15.96 -9.17 -5.63
N LEU A 320 -16.91 -9.49 -6.50
CA LEU A 320 -16.88 -10.66 -7.38
C LEU A 320 -16.34 -10.32 -8.78
N LEU A 321 -16.25 -9.02 -9.13
CA LEU A 321 -15.65 -8.62 -10.40
C LEU A 321 -14.12 -8.63 -10.28
N PRO A 322 -13.42 -9.14 -11.31
CA PRO A 322 -11.98 -9.01 -11.37
C PRO A 322 -11.61 -7.51 -11.38
N ALA A 323 -10.51 -7.20 -10.72
CA ALA A 323 -9.94 -5.86 -10.82
C ALA A 323 -9.65 -5.52 -12.29
N PRO A 324 -9.80 -4.24 -12.71
CA PRO A 324 -9.45 -3.83 -14.06
C PRO A 324 -7.99 -4.26 -14.36
N ALA A 325 -7.77 -4.85 -15.54
CA ALA A 325 -6.42 -5.18 -15.97
C ALA A 325 -5.57 -3.90 -15.95
N VAL A 326 -4.48 -3.92 -15.19
CA VAL A 326 -3.49 -2.83 -15.22
C VAL A 326 -2.96 -2.77 -16.65
N PRO A 327 -2.97 -1.61 -17.33
CA PRO A 327 -2.35 -1.50 -18.63
C PRO A 327 -0.90 -1.92 -18.51
N THR A 328 -0.50 -2.96 -19.23
CA THR A 328 0.88 -3.42 -19.30
C THR A 328 1.71 -2.27 -19.88
N ILE A 329 2.44 -1.56 -19.03
CA ILE A 329 3.42 -0.59 -19.50
C ILE A 329 4.51 -1.42 -20.16
N THR A 330 4.49 -1.50 -21.50
CA THR A 330 5.59 -2.07 -22.26
C THR A 330 6.85 -1.30 -21.88
N PRO A 331 7.90 -1.92 -21.35
CA PRO A 331 9.11 -1.18 -21.00
C PRO A 331 9.62 -0.50 -22.27
N GLN A 332 9.67 0.83 -22.22
CA GLN A 332 10.28 1.60 -23.30
C GLN A 332 11.74 1.20 -23.37
N PRO A 333 12.29 0.85 -24.58
CA PRO A 333 13.67 0.45 -24.69
C PRO A 333 14.56 1.56 -24.13
N VAL A 334 15.39 1.21 -23.16
CA VAL A 334 16.41 2.10 -22.62
C VAL A 334 17.38 2.40 -23.75
N VAL A 335 17.29 3.59 -24.33
CA VAL A 335 18.29 4.08 -25.29
C VAL A 335 19.54 4.36 -24.47
N THR A 336 20.46 3.41 -24.45
CA THR A 336 21.79 3.62 -23.89
C THR A 336 22.52 4.58 -24.81
N ALA A 337 22.63 5.85 -24.40
CA ALA A 337 23.49 6.80 -25.09
C ALA A 337 24.93 6.31 -24.99
N VAL A 338 25.50 5.88 -26.11
CA VAL A 338 26.91 5.60 -26.22
C VAL A 338 27.65 6.92 -26.12
N PRO A 339 28.59 7.13 -25.16
CA PRO A 339 29.36 8.35 -25.10
C PRO A 339 30.28 8.42 -26.34
N THR A 340 30.04 9.40 -27.18
CA THR A 340 30.95 9.75 -28.28
C THR A 340 32.21 10.37 -27.68
N ILE A 341 33.32 9.67 -27.75
CA ILE A 341 34.64 10.23 -27.42
C ILE A 341 34.99 11.21 -28.53
N SER A 342 34.93 12.50 -28.24
CA SER A 342 35.43 13.56 -29.11
C SER A 342 36.97 13.54 -29.06
N THR A 343 37.61 13.09 -30.12
CA THR A 343 39.06 13.26 -30.31
C THR A 343 39.33 14.71 -30.65
N LEU A 344 40.08 15.40 -29.80
CA LEU A 344 40.69 16.73 -30.14
C LEU A 344 41.71 16.53 -31.23
N PRO A 345 41.76 17.40 -32.25
CA PRO A 345 42.84 17.43 -33.24
C PRO A 345 44.15 18.02 -32.66
N PRO A 346 45.31 17.73 -33.31
CA PRO A 346 46.65 17.98 -32.82
C PRO A 346 47.02 19.50 -32.73
#